data_19e18751e6f40304f9b2180baa401117
#
_entry.id   19e18751e6f40304f9b2180baa401117
#
_cell.length_a   1.000
_cell.length_b   1.000
_cell.length_c   1.000
_cell.angle_alpha   90.00
_cell.angle_beta   90.00
_cell.angle_gamma   90.00
#
_symmetry.space_group_name_H-M   'P 1'
#
loop_
_entity.id
_entity.type
_entity.pdbx_description
1 polymer ?
#
loop_
_entity_poly.entity_id
_entity_poly.type
_entity_poly.pdbx_seq_one_letter_code
_entity_poly.pdbx_strand_id
1 'polypeptide(L)'
;MDKNEGTPLLNQDVLEGSEQNSLGQSGIEAGLPQIHWDIGTAYDFFISLTVLHNPEDFGLRASWAAGVRSRLSTVDKKTLLDAERACGSPITWIYQLPAPKNASSAIWTLGQIPAEERLPALAFDEGQSSR
;
A
#
# COMPACT_ATOMS: atom_id res chain seq x y z
N MET A 1 -0.25 9.11 -72.99
CA MET A 1 0.74 10.17 -72.77
C MET A 1 0.96 10.20 -71.29
N ASP A 2 1.91 9.48 -70.95
CA ASP A 2 3.31 9.76 -70.69
C ASP A 2 3.53 10.08 -69.23
N LYS A 3 4.16 9.14 -68.64
CA LYS A 3 5.54 9.13 -68.10
C LYS A 3 5.59 9.83 -66.73
N ASN A 4 6.26 9.42 -65.79
CA ASN A 4 7.37 8.49 -65.61
C ASN A 4 7.84 8.63 -64.19
N GLU A 5 8.20 7.53 -63.64
CA GLU A 5 9.47 7.30 -62.96
C GLU A 5 9.88 8.19 -61.79
N GLY A 6 10.21 7.54 -60.75
CA GLY A 6 11.30 7.98 -59.93
C GLY A 6 11.26 7.49 -58.49
N THR A 7 11.44 6.22 -58.26
CA THR A 7 12.07 5.74 -57.03
C THR A 7 13.53 6.16 -57.02
N PRO A 8 14.06 6.57 -55.91
CA PRO A 8 15.32 5.98 -55.49
C PRO A 8 15.26 5.40 -54.08
N LEU A 9 15.58 4.15 -54.05
CA LEU A 9 16.19 3.48 -52.94
C LEU A 9 17.46 4.25 -52.52
N LEU A 10 17.51 4.65 -51.28
CA LEU A 10 18.76 5.09 -50.69
C LEU A 10 18.90 4.58 -49.27
N ASN A 11 19.72 3.57 -49.22
CA ASN A 11 20.70 3.25 -48.19
C ASN A 11 20.22 2.98 -46.78
N GLN A 12 19.94 1.72 -46.56
CA GLN A 12 20.55 1.00 -45.45
C GLN A 12 22.06 1.10 -45.62
N ASP A 13 22.68 1.70 -44.67
CA ASP A 13 23.99 1.39 -44.11
C ASP A 13 24.46 2.59 -43.33
N VAL A 14 25.09 2.28 -42.24
CA VAL A 14 25.66 3.17 -41.24
C VAL A 14 24.74 3.42 -40.02
N LEU A 15 24.80 2.54 -39.11
CA LEU A 15 25.06 2.79 -37.68
C LEU A 15 25.24 1.46 -36.93
N GLU A 16 26.20 0.67 -37.34
CA GLU A 16 26.94 -0.13 -36.39
C GLU A 16 27.89 0.81 -35.65
N GLY A 17 27.65 1.01 -34.40
CA GLY A 17 28.46 1.89 -33.55
C GLY A 17 27.90 2.00 -32.18
N SER A 18 27.28 0.96 -31.66
CA SER A 18 26.98 0.86 -30.23
C SER A 18 28.23 0.38 -29.55
N GLU A 19 29.14 1.28 -29.29
CA GLU A 19 30.13 1.07 -28.26
C GLU A 19 29.41 0.82 -26.93
N GLN A 20 29.52 -0.43 -26.54
CA GLN A 20 29.21 -0.90 -25.22
C GLN A 20 30.03 -0.09 -24.20
N ASN A 21 29.46 0.98 -23.72
CA ASN A 21 29.98 1.62 -22.53
C ASN A 21 29.49 0.85 -21.30
N SER A 22 29.98 -0.38 -21.17
CA SER A 22 29.88 -1.15 -19.92
C SER A 22 30.98 -0.69 -18.97
N LEU A 23 30.91 0.55 -18.56
CA LEU A 23 31.74 1.06 -17.48
C LEU A 23 30.91 1.03 -16.19
N GLY A 24 31.13 -0.04 -15.42
CA GLY A 24 31.23 0.08 -13.98
C GLY A 24 29.99 0.49 -13.18
N GLN A 25 28.82 -0.14 -13.39
CA GLN A 25 27.75 -0.13 -12.40
C GLN A 25 27.74 -1.40 -11.55
N SER A 26 28.90 -1.83 -11.17
CA SER A 26 29.06 -2.99 -10.29
C SER A 26 29.75 -2.51 -9.03
N GLY A 27 28.97 -2.10 -8.02
CA GLY A 27 29.60 -1.92 -6.71
C GLY A 27 28.98 -0.97 -5.70
N ILE A 28 27.91 -0.24 -6.00
CA ILE A 28 27.34 0.71 -5.01
C ILE A 28 25.88 0.41 -4.64
N GLU A 29 25.22 -0.55 -5.27
CA GLU A 29 23.82 -0.87 -4.95
C GLU A 29 23.65 -1.89 -3.81
N ALA A 30 24.69 -2.47 -3.31
CA ALA A 30 24.64 -3.45 -2.21
C ALA A 30 24.59 -2.76 -0.84
N GLY A 31 23.56 -1.99 -0.57
CA GLY A 31 23.42 -1.41 0.76
C GLY A 31 22.39 -0.29 0.91
N LEU A 32 21.80 0.19 -0.14
CA LEU A 32 20.72 1.18 0.00
C LEU A 32 19.40 0.47 0.30
N PRO A 33 18.65 0.95 1.29
CA PRO A 33 17.33 0.39 1.58
C PRO A 33 16.42 0.58 0.37
N GLN A 34 15.82 -0.51 -0.10
CA GLN A 34 14.80 -0.43 -1.14
C GLN A 34 13.52 0.14 -0.55
N ILE A 35 13.05 1.25 -1.11
CA ILE A 35 11.77 1.84 -0.72
C ILE A 35 10.71 1.25 -1.63
N HIS A 36 9.79 0.50 -1.02
CA HIS A 36 8.61 -0.03 -1.70
C HIS A 36 7.40 0.83 -1.36
N TRP A 37 6.74 1.35 -2.40
CA TRP A 37 5.51 2.09 -2.25
C TRP A 37 4.33 1.15 -2.33
N ASP A 38 3.44 1.25 -1.36
CA ASP A 38 2.19 0.51 -1.33
C ASP A 38 1.05 1.46 -1.00
N ILE A 39 -0.06 1.33 -1.72
CA ILE A 39 -1.22 2.21 -1.56
C ILE A 39 -2.52 1.39 -1.60
N GLY A 40 -3.50 1.84 -0.83
CA GLY A 40 -4.83 1.26 -0.85
C GLY A 40 -5.73 1.83 0.23
N THR A 41 -7.02 1.87 -0.02
CA THR A 41 -8.00 2.41 0.94
C THR A 41 -8.14 1.55 2.20
N ALA A 42 -7.55 0.36 2.23
CA ALA A 42 -7.44 -0.45 3.44
C ALA A 42 -6.62 0.26 4.51
N TYR A 43 -5.51 0.92 4.13
CA TYR A 43 -4.71 1.70 5.06
C TYR A 43 -5.52 2.84 5.68
N ASP A 44 -6.19 3.63 4.83
CA ASP A 44 -7.02 4.74 5.29
C ASP A 44 -8.13 4.26 6.23
N PHE A 45 -8.76 3.14 5.91
CA PHE A 45 -9.82 2.56 6.73
C PHE A 45 -9.32 2.21 8.13
N PHE A 46 -8.25 1.42 8.25
CA PHE A 46 -7.75 0.99 9.56
C PHE A 46 -7.13 2.13 10.36
N ILE A 47 -6.40 3.04 9.72
CA ILE A 47 -5.87 4.24 10.38
C ILE A 47 -7.00 5.13 10.87
N SER A 48 -8.11 5.24 10.13
CA SER A 48 -9.25 6.05 10.56
C SER A 48 -9.90 5.57 11.87
N LEU A 49 -9.75 4.30 12.24
CA LEU A 49 -10.23 3.80 13.54
C LEU A 49 -9.44 4.41 14.68
N THR A 50 -8.12 4.50 14.59
CA THR A 50 -7.27 5.18 15.56
C THR A 50 -7.58 6.67 15.61
N VAL A 51 -7.68 7.30 14.43
CA VAL A 51 -8.04 8.73 14.33
C VAL A 51 -9.41 9.03 14.93
N LEU A 52 -10.36 8.12 14.78
CA LEU A 52 -11.70 8.28 15.35
C LEU A 52 -11.70 8.33 16.90
N HIS A 53 -10.77 7.61 17.53
CA HIS A 53 -10.65 7.58 18.98
C HIS A 53 -9.76 8.70 19.52
N ASN A 54 -8.72 9.09 18.77
CA ASN A 54 -7.73 10.08 19.17
C ASN A 54 -7.58 11.20 18.12
N PRO A 55 -8.64 11.93 17.75
CA PRO A 55 -8.62 12.89 16.65
C PRO A 55 -7.62 14.03 16.87
N GLU A 56 -7.35 14.39 18.11
CA GLU A 56 -6.50 15.52 18.51
C GLU A 56 -5.03 15.23 18.18
N ASP A 57 -4.60 13.98 18.33
CA ASP A 57 -3.23 13.54 18.00
C ASP A 57 -2.92 13.68 16.50
N PHE A 58 -3.97 13.71 15.68
CA PHE A 58 -3.87 13.89 14.21
C PHE A 58 -4.27 15.29 13.74
N GLY A 59 -4.39 16.25 14.66
CA GLY A 59 -4.76 17.63 14.34
C GLY A 59 -6.20 17.80 13.86
N LEU A 60 -7.07 16.82 14.11
CA LEU A 60 -8.48 16.87 13.74
C LEU A 60 -9.33 17.42 14.89
N ARG A 61 -10.42 18.11 14.52
CA ARG A 61 -11.35 18.62 15.51
C ARG A 61 -12.14 17.47 16.15
N ALA A 62 -12.26 17.49 17.48
CA ALA A 62 -13.06 16.54 18.23
C ALA A 62 -14.52 16.44 17.74
N SER A 63 -15.08 17.53 17.21
CA SER A 63 -16.42 17.58 16.62
C SER A 63 -16.59 16.67 15.40
N TRP A 64 -15.54 16.49 14.58
CA TRP A 64 -15.58 15.55 13.46
C TRP A 64 -15.73 14.10 13.95
N ALA A 65 -14.89 13.68 14.87
CA ALA A 65 -14.98 12.35 15.48
C ALA A 65 -16.31 12.12 16.21
N ALA A 66 -16.82 13.13 16.92
CA ALA A 66 -18.13 13.08 17.56
C ALA A 66 -19.24 12.85 16.53
N GLY A 67 -19.19 13.54 15.38
CA GLY A 67 -20.15 13.37 14.29
C GLY A 67 -20.16 11.96 13.69
N VAL A 68 -18.99 11.34 13.52
CA VAL A 68 -18.89 9.96 13.06
C VAL A 68 -19.39 8.99 14.14
N ARG A 69 -18.92 9.14 15.37
CA ARG A 69 -19.32 8.29 16.50
C ARG A 69 -20.81 8.35 16.79
N SER A 70 -21.49 9.48 16.55
CA SER A 70 -22.93 9.61 16.76
C SER A 70 -23.77 8.68 15.87
N ARG A 71 -23.21 8.19 14.77
CA ARG A 71 -23.86 7.27 13.82
C ARG A 71 -23.67 5.79 14.19
N LEU A 72 -22.82 5.51 15.16
CA LEU A 72 -22.54 4.17 15.63
C LEU A 72 -23.38 3.83 16.85
N SER A 73 -23.83 2.58 16.95
CA SER A 73 -24.46 2.08 18.16
C SER A 73 -23.47 2.04 19.34
N THR A 74 -23.97 1.92 20.55
CA THR A 74 -23.12 1.79 21.75
C THR A 74 -22.26 0.52 21.69
N VAL A 75 -22.82 -0.56 21.13
CA VAL A 75 -22.10 -1.83 20.96
C VAL A 75 -20.97 -1.66 19.95
N ASP A 76 -21.25 -1.05 18.80
CA ASP A 76 -20.23 -0.84 17.76
C ASP A 76 -19.09 0.03 18.26
N LYS A 77 -19.40 1.11 18.99
CA LYS A 77 -18.37 2.00 19.60
C LYS A 77 -17.43 1.21 20.51
N LYS A 78 -18.01 0.36 21.37
CA LYS A 78 -17.22 -0.46 22.28
C LYS A 78 -16.37 -1.45 21.51
N THR A 79 -16.95 -2.14 20.53
CA THR A 79 -16.23 -3.13 19.70
C THR A 79 -15.08 -2.50 18.96
N LEU A 80 -15.27 -1.34 18.33
CA LEU A 80 -14.20 -0.63 17.62
C LEU A 80 -13.09 -0.17 18.56
N LEU A 81 -13.43 0.33 19.73
CA LEU A 81 -12.44 0.73 20.73
C LEU A 81 -11.65 -0.46 21.28
N ASP A 82 -12.30 -1.59 21.52
CA ASP A 82 -11.63 -2.80 21.99
C ASP A 82 -10.72 -3.37 20.90
N ALA A 83 -11.13 -3.33 19.63
CA ALA A 83 -10.32 -3.75 18.49
C ALA A 83 -9.10 -2.84 18.29
N GLU A 84 -9.27 -1.53 18.35
CA GLU A 84 -8.18 -0.56 18.25
C GLU A 84 -7.13 -0.78 19.35
N ARG A 85 -7.56 -1.00 20.58
CA ARG A 85 -6.65 -1.28 21.71
C ARG A 85 -5.93 -2.60 21.58
N ALA A 86 -6.56 -3.59 20.96
CA ALA A 86 -5.98 -4.92 20.83
C ALA A 86 -4.97 -5.03 19.71
N CYS A 87 -5.19 -4.38 18.57
CA CYS A 87 -4.36 -4.55 17.38
C CYS A 87 -3.77 -3.24 16.85
N GLY A 88 -4.17 -2.07 17.37
CA GLY A 88 -3.70 -0.78 16.85
C GLY A 88 -3.99 -0.63 15.36
N SER A 89 -3.03 -0.11 14.61
CA SER A 89 -3.11 0.00 13.15
C SER A 89 -2.38 -1.17 12.49
N PRO A 90 -3.09 -2.14 11.90
CA PRO A 90 -2.50 -3.39 11.38
C PRO A 90 -1.83 -3.19 10.00
N ILE A 91 -0.92 -2.24 9.90
CA ILE A 91 -0.26 -1.84 8.64
C ILE A 91 0.51 -3.01 8.03
N THR A 92 1.23 -3.77 8.85
CA THR A 92 2.00 -4.94 8.38
C THR A 92 1.11 -6.00 7.77
N TRP A 93 -0.04 -6.29 8.39
CA TRP A 93 -1.01 -7.22 7.84
C TRP A 93 -1.58 -6.72 6.51
N ILE A 94 -1.94 -5.43 6.40
CA ILE A 94 -2.44 -4.84 5.15
C ILE A 94 -1.37 -4.93 4.06
N TYR A 95 -0.11 -4.68 4.41
CA TYR A 95 1.00 -4.78 3.46
C TYR A 95 1.12 -6.18 2.83
N GLN A 96 0.82 -7.23 3.57
CA GLN A 96 0.85 -8.62 3.11
C GLN A 96 -0.37 -9.01 2.25
N LEU A 97 -1.44 -8.21 2.24
CA LEU A 97 -2.62 -8.51 1.43
C LEU A 97 -2.30 -8.44 -0.07
N PRO A 98 -2.97 -9.28 -0.90
CA PRO A 98 -2.88 -9.15 -2.34
C PRO A 98 -3.56 -7.86 -2.82
N ALA A 99 -3.11 -7.35 -3.96
CA ALA A 99 -3.79 -6.24 -4.63
C ALA A 99 -5.13 -6.72 -5.24
N PRO A 100 -6.17 -5.86 -5.28
CA PRO A 100 -6.19 -4.48 -4.80
C PRO A 100 -6.42 -4.40 -3.28
N LYS A 101 -5.62 -3.56 -2.61
CA LYS A 101 -5.69 -3.34 -1.15
C LYS A 101 -6.77 -2.31 -0.79
N ASN A 102 -8.00 -2.60 -1.13
CA ASN A 102 -9.14 -1.77 -0.74
C ASN A 102 -9.77 -2.26 0.57
N ALA A 103 -10.50 -1.36 1.24
CA ALA A 103 -11.12 -1.64 2.54
C ALA A 103 -12.06 -2.87 2.48
N SER A 104 -12.85 -3.00 1.43
CA SER A 104 -13.80 -4.12 1.29
C SER A 104 -13.08 -5.46 1.15
N SER A 105 -12.02 -5.53 0.33
CA SER A 105 -11.21 -6.74 0.18
C SER A 105 -10.51 -7.10 1.47
N ALA A 106 -9.98 -6.13 2.21
CA ALA A 106 -9.35 -6.35 3.49
C ALA A 106 -10.34 -6.91 4.53
N ILE A 107 -11.52 -6.31 4.65
CA ILE A 107 -12.57 -6.79 5.56
C ILE A 107 -13.02 -8.21 5.16
N TRP A 108 -13.19 -8.46 3.87
CA TRP A 108 -13.55 -9.79 3.38
C TRP A 108 -12.48 -10.82 3.74
N THR A 109 -11.20 -10.52 3.50
CA THR A 109 -10.08 -11.41 3.84
C THR A 109 -10.02 -11.66 5.35
N LEU A 110 -10.21 -10.62 6.17
CA LEU A 110 -10.28 -10.76 7.61
C LEU A 110 -11.44 -11.67 8.03
N GLY A 111 -12.57 -11.59 7.33
CA GLY A 111 -13.73 -12.45 7.54
C GLY A 111 -13.48 -13.93 7.26
N GLN A 112 -12.50 -14.27 6.40
CA GLN A 112 -12.11 -15.66 6.11
C GLN A 112 -11.24 -16.29 7.22
N ILE A 113 -10.62 -15.47 8.06
CA ILE A 113 -9.83 -15.94 9.20
C ILE A 113 -10.79 -16.39 10.31
N PRO A 114 -10.56 -17.55 10.96
CA PRO A 114 -11.31 -17.97 12.14
C PRO A 114 -11.38 -16.88 13.20
N ALA A 115 -12.50 -16.75 13.89
CA ALA A 115 -12.74 -15.62 14.78
C ALA A 115 -11.65 -15.46 15.87
N GLU A 116 -11.17 -16.59 16.39
CA GLU A 116 -10.14 -16.68 17.42
C GLU A 116 -8.74 -16.27 16.91
N GLU A 117 -8.52 -16.34 15.61
CA GLU A 117 -7.21 -16.02 14.99
C GLU A 117 -7.17 -14.58 14.42
N ARG A 118 -8.30 -13.87 14.34
CA ARG A 118 -8.35 -12.54 13.72
C ARG A 118 -7.51 -11.51 14.45
N LEU A 119 -7.65 -11.40 15.76
CA LEU A 119 -6.85 -10.45 16.54
C LEU A 119 -5.36 -10.78 16.52
N PRO A 120 -4.93 -12.04 16.73
CA PRO A 120 -3.53 -12.41 16.51
C PRO A 120 -2.99 -12.07 15.12
N ALA A 121 -3.79 -12.27 14.06
CA ALA A 121 -3.37 -11.93 12.70
C ALA A 121 -3.17 -10.42 12.46
N LEU A 122 -3.92 -9.58 13.15
CA LEU A 122 -3.84 -8.13 13.05
C LEU A 122 -2.77 -7.52 13.97
N ALA A 123 -2.42 -8.22 15.06
CA ALA A 123 -1.45 -7.73 16.01
C ALA A 123 -0.06 -7.60 15.36
N PHE A 124 0.62 -6.50 15.69
CA PHE A 124 1.99 -6.30 15.24
C PHE A 124 2.91 -7.29 15.98
N ASP A 125 3.51 -8.20 15.24
CA ASP A 125 4.54 -9.08 15.79
C ASP A 125 5.89 -8.35 15.83
N GLU A 126 6.20 -7.74 16.96
CA GLU A 126 7.50 -7.08 17.20
C GLU A 126 8.69 -8.05 17.12
N GLY A 127 8.42 -9.36 17.07
CA GLY A 127 9.45 -10.41 17.09
C GLY A 127 10.13 -10.69 15.74
N GLN A 128 9.61 -10.21 14.61
CA GLN A 128 10.16 -10.51 13.27
C GLN A 128 11.13 -9.47 12.72
N SER A 129 11.43 -8.39 13.44
CA SER A 129 12.37 -7.35 12.99
C SER A 129 13.84 -7.66 13.24
N SER A 130 14.18 -8.90 13.58
CA SER A 130 15.58 -9.31 13.85
C SER A 130 15.93 -10.61 13.12
N ARG A 131 16.04 -10.53 11.81
CA ARG A 131 16.86 -11.48 11.03
C ARG A 131 17.34 -10.86 9.73
#